data_8771a5d10db65feb24633f47a92edafe
#
_entry.id   8771a5d10db65feb24633f47a92edafe
#
_cell.length_a   1.000
_cell.length_b   1.000
_cell.length_c   1.000
_cell.angle_alpha   90.00
_cell.angle_beta   90.00
_cell.angle_gamma   90.00
#
_symmetry.space_group_name_H-M   'P 1'
#
loop_
_entity.id
_entity.type
_entity.pdbx_description
1 polymer ?
#
loop_
_entity_poly.entity_id
_entity_poly.type
_entity_poly.pdbx_seq_one_letter_code
_entity_poly.pdbx_strand_id
1 'polypeptide(L)'
;MKPQKRSQKKEDAVSPVIGVMLMLVLTIVIAGLVAAFAGGLFTTVEKPTQAVFKVNSAINSLPDTDKTNAQPDGDTKVNNGIQFRHTGGDTVYLEDITVQLKTDSAEMGINFATKQGASRAKAETIKSMSHPTYFYMGGVEYTELNAGDSFTILADNWYDSTAATDPAIVKGRFIIFQPEGSTGKLVLQKGKEVTYSIIKTSTGDVLQRGTFIL
;
A
#
# COMPACT_ATOMS: atom_id res chain seq x y z
N MET A 1 44.28 -82.37 32.29
CA MET A 1 43.10 -81.59 31.99
C MET A 1 43.15 -80.28 32.74
N LYS A 2 43.41 -79.16 32.07
CA LYS A 2 43.45 -77.83 32.73
C LYS A 2 42.06 -77.18 32.63
N PRO A 3 41.49 -76.59 33.69
CA PRO A 3 40.22 -75.95 33.61
C PRO A 3 40.37 -74.56 32.92
N GLN A 4 39.54 -74.28 31.93
CA GLN A 4 39.45 -72.99 31.29
C GLN A 4 38.73 -72.03 32.24
N LYS A 5 39.40 -70.90 32.55
CA LYS A 5 38.88 -69.76 33.27
C LYS A 5 37.98 -68.92 32.34
N ARG A 6 36.68 -68.98 32.53
CA ARG A 6 35.76 -68.10 31.86
C ARG A 6 35.99 -66.68 32.39
N SER A 7 36.42 -65.79 31.46
CA SER A 7 36.46 -64.33 31.66
C SER A 7 35.03 -63.84 31.71
N GLN A 8 34.59 -63.43 32.88
CA GLN A 8 33.36 -62.67 33.01
C GLN A 8 33.65 -61.24 32.48
N LYS A 9 33.05 -60.86 31.36
CA LYS A 9 32.94 -59.47 30.94
C LYS A 9 32.18 -58.75 32.05
N LYS A 10 32.81 -57.80 32.71
CA LYS A 10 32.16 -56.82 33.54
C LYS A 10 31.33 -55.96 32.58
N GLU A 11 30.05 -56.15 32.61
CA GLU A 11 29.17 -55.15 32.06
C GLU A 11 29.23 -53.88 32.94
N ASP A 12 29.80 -52.81 32.44
CA ASP A 12 29.85 -51.53 33.13
C ASP A 12 28.40 -51.07 33.28
N ALA A 13 27.76 -51.39 34.37
CA ALA A 13 26.45 -50.86 34.72
C ALA A 13 26.58 -49.37 34.87
N VAL A 14 25.97 -48.63 33.95
CA VAL A 14 25.87 -47.17 34.03
C VAL A 14 25.34 -46.85 35.43
N SER A 15 26.14 -46.08 36.18
CA SER A 15 25.80 -45.75 37.56
C SER A 15 24.38 -45.19 37.64
N PRO A 16 23.50 -45.65 38.53
CA PRO A 16 22.14 -45.14 38.68
C PRO A 16 22.10 -43.62 38.82
N VAL A 17 23.15 -43.00 39.34
CA VAL A 17 23.32 -41.55 39.49
C VAL A 17 23.41 -40.86 38.15
N ILE A 18 24.11 -41.45 37.16
CA ILE A 18 24.19 -40.86 35.80
C ILE A 18 22.83 -40.90 35.13
N GLY A 19 22.05 -41.96 35.32
CA GLY A 19 20.69 -42.04 34.78
C GLY A 19 19.76 -40.96 35.34
N VAL A 20 19.78 -40.72 36.64
CA VAL A 20 18.97 -39.67 37.28
C VAL A 20 19.42 -38.28 36.85
N MET A 21 20.74 -38.03 36.78
CA MET A 21 21.25 -36.74 36.30
C MET A 21 20.88 -36.47 34.85
N LEU A 22 20.95 -37.46 33.98
CA LEU A 22 20.58 -37.32 32.57
C LEU A 22 19.07 -37.04 32.40
N MET A 23 18.23 -37.72 33.22
CA MET A 23 16.78 -37.48 33.22
C MET A 23 16.43 -36.07 33.71
N LEU A 24 17.14 -35.58 34.74
CA LEU A 24 16.94 -34.25 35.29
C LEU A 24 17.33 -33.15 34.26
N VAL A 25 18.48 -33.34 33.59
CA VAL A 25 18.91 -32.43 32.54
C VAL A 25 17.92 -32.43 31.37
N LEU A 26 17.46 -33.62 30.95
CA LEU A 26 16.49 -33.74 29.86
C LEU A 26 15.17 -33.07 30.21
N THR A 27 14.67 -33.23 31.43
CA THR A 27 13.40 -32.58 31.85
C THR A 27 13.53 -31.08 31.92
N ILE A 28 14.67 -30.51 32.36
CA ILE A 28 14.90 -29.07 32.36
C ILE A 28 14.99 -28.54 30.94
N VAL A 29 15.67 -29.22 30.02
CA VAL A 29 15.75 -28.81 28.61
C VAL A 29 14.37 -28.83 27.96
N ILE A 30 13.59 -29.89 28.16
CA ILE A 30 12.22 -29.97 27.62
C ILE A 30 11.34 -28.90 28.24
N ALA A 31 11.40 -28.67 29.54
CA ALA A 31 10.64 -27.63 30.22
C ALA A 31 11.03 -26.23 29.68
N GLY A 32 12.31 -25.97 29.43
CA GLY A 32 12.81 -24.75 28.83
C GLY A 32 12.30 -24.54 27.40
N LEU A 33 12.32 -25.60 26.59
CA LEU A 33 11.77 -25.56 25.25
C LEU A 33 10.24 -25.27 25.24
N VAL A 34 9.51 -25.99 26.10
CA VAL A 34 8.06 -25.80 26.26
C VAL A 34 7.75 -24.38 26.74
N ALA A 35 8.51 -23.87 27.73
CA ALA A 35 8.36 -22.51 28.20
C ALA A 35 8.69 -21.45 27.11
N ALA A 36 9.71 -21.70 26.30
CA ALA A 36 10.03 -20.84 25.15
C ALA A 36 8.92 -20.85 24.10
N PHE A 37 8.36 -22.02 23.81
CA PHE A 37 7.21 -22.15 22.90
C PHE A 37 5.93 -21.54 23.49
N ALA A 38 5.68 -21.71 24.78
CA ALA A 38 4.47 -21.18 25.44
C ALA A 38 4.57 -19.67 25.73
N GLY A 39 5.78 -19.12 25.88
CA GLY A 39 5.99 -17.73 26.30
C GLY A 39 6.38 -16.76 25.22
N GLY A 40 6.64 -17.16 23.97
CA GLY A 40 7.18 -16.17 23.05
C GLY A 40 7.33 -16.53 21.59
N LEU A 41 7.05 -17.74 21.17
CA LEU A 41 7.02 -18.10 19.76
C LEU A 41 5.62 -17.92 19.12
N PHE A 42 4.60 -17.63 19.93
CA PHE A 42 3.40 -17.01 19.42
C PHE A 42 3.66 -15.51 19.39
N THR A 43 4.41 -15.03 18.38
CA THR A 43 4.20 -13.69 17.89
C THR A 43 2.69 -13.57 17.74
N THR A 44 2.07 -12.65 18.45
CA THR A 44 0.70 -12.25 18.21
C THR A 44 0.61 -12.01 16.71
N VAL A 45 0.00 -12.94 15.98
CA VAL A 45 -0.33 -12.71 14.57
C VAL A 45 -1.33 -11.56 14.64
N GLU A 46 -0.85 -10.34 14.38
CA GLU A 46 -1.74 -9.20 14.29
C GLU A 46 -2.81 -9.56 13.27
N LYS A 47 -4.05 -9.40 13.69
CA LYS A 47 -5.18 -9.61 12.79
C LYS A 47 -4.95 -8.76 11.54
N PRO A 48 -4.96 -9.32 10.33
CA PRO A 48 -4.81 -8.54 9.11
C PRO A 48 -5.84 -7.41 9.10
N THR A 49 -5.38 -6.19 8.89
CA THR A 49 -6.25 -5.02 8.73
C THR A 49 -7.19 -5.27 7.56
N GLN A 50 -8.48 -5.12 7.78
CA GLN A 50 -9.49 -5.27 6.74
C GLN A 50 -10.21 -3.93 6.53
N ALA A 51 -10.11 -3.38 5.35
CA ALA A 51 -10.79 -2.14 4.98
C ALA A 51 -11.39 -2.28 3.59
N VAL A 52 -12.58 -1.75 3.40
CA VAL A 52 -13.31 -1.80 2.14
C VAL A 52 -13.52 -0.38 1.62
N PHE A 53 -13.11 -0.15 0.40
CA PHE A 53 -13.19 1.15 -0.26
C PHE A 53 -14.07 1.08 -1.50
N LYS A 54 -14.92 2.10 -1.67
CA LYS A 54 -15.62 2.36 -2.93
C LYS A 54 -14.87 3.44 -3.69
N VAL A 55 -14.59 3.17 -4.97
CA VAL A 55 -13.92 4.14 -5.84
C VAL A 55 -14.95 4.99 -6.57
N ASN A 56 -14.76 6.30 -6.53
CA ASN A 56 -15.44 7.26 -7.38
C ASN A 56 -14.36 8.04 -8.14
N SER A 57 -14.49 8.09 -9.45
CA SER A 57 -13.60 8.92 -10.26
C SER A 57 -14.27 10.25 -10.57
N ALA A 58 -13.50 11.33 -10.54
CA ALA A 58 -13.98 12.66 -10.90
C ALA A 58 -12.96 13.33 -11.83
N ILE A 59 -13.42 13.72 -13.01
CA ILE A 59 -12.72 14.61 -13.90
C ILE A 59 -13.62 15.85 -14.09
N ASN A 60 -13.27 16.91 -13.39
CA ASN A 60 -13.89 18.22 -13.53
C ASN A 60 -13.00 19.09 -14.42
N SER A 61 -12.89 18.72 -15.68
CA SER A 61 -12.11 19.51 -16.63
C SER A 61 -12.85 20.81 -17.00
N LEU A 62 -12.10 21.92 -17.01
CA LEU A 62 -12.58 23.16 -17.60
C LEU A 62 -12.75 22.96 -19.09
N PRO A 63 -13.65 23.76 -19.72
CA PRO A 63 -13.75 23.79 -21.16
C PRO A 63 -12.37 24.14 -21.75
N ASP A 64 -11.89 23.31 -22.65
CA ASP A 64 -10.68 23.60 -23.41
C ASP A 64 -11.03 24.66 -24.46
N THR A 65 -10.48 25.85 -24.31
CA THR A 65 -10.68 26.96 -25.24
C THR A 65 -9.63 26.96 -26.35
N ASP A 66 -8.50 26.28 -26.13
CA ASP A 66 -7.45 26.09 -27.14
C ASP A 66 -7.66 24.80 -27.91
N LYS A 67 -8.08 24.88 -29.12
CA LYS A 67 -8.34 23.73 -30.01
C LYS A 67 -7.07 23.14 -30.65
N THR A 68 -5.92 23.74 -30.41
CA THR A 68 -4.66 23.37 -31.06
C THR A 68 -3.75 22.50 -30.19
N ASN A 69 -3.91 22.54 -28.89
CA ASN A 69 -3.12 21.79 -27.94
C ASN A 69 -3.93 20.73 -27.16
N ALA A 70 -3.26 19.88 -26.39
CA ALA A 70 -3.89 18.87 -25.58
C ALA A 70 -4.00 19.27 -24.09
N GLN A 71 -3.66 20.52 -23.75
CA GLN A 71 -3.71 21.00 -22.37
C GLN A 71 -4.83 22.02 -22.22
N PRO A 72 -5.65 21.94 -21.17
CA PRO A 72 -6.65 22.96 -20.90
C PRO A 72 -5.96 24.25 -20.45
N ASP A 73 -6.53 25.37 -20.87
CA ASP A 73 -6.13 26.69 -20.40
C ASP A 73 -6.37 26.83 -18.90
N GLY A 74 -5.36 26.84 -18.21
CA GLY A 74 -4.86 27.33 -16.96
C GLY A 74 -5.74 27.67 -15.77
N ASP A 75 -6.91 27.15 -15.49
CA ASP A 75 -7.44 27.33 -14.13
C ASP A 75 -7.21 26.06 -13.27
N THR A 76 -6.38 26.25 -12.24
CA THR A 76 -5.90 25.22 -11.34
C THR A 76 -6.87 24.87 -10.21
N LYS A 77 -8.10 25.38 -10.22
CA LYS A 77 -9.08 25.20 -9.15
C LYS A 77 -9.76 23.84 -9.14
N VAL A 78 -9.33 22.90 -9.94
CA VAL A 78 -10.09 21.70 -10.21
C VAL A 78 -9.57 20.53 -9.40
N ASN A 79 -10.49 19.85 -8.74
CA ASN A 79 -10.24 18.63 -7.97
C ASN A 79 -10.31 17.39 -8.88
N ASN A 80 -9.53 17.38 -9.97
CA ASN A 80 -9.41 16.20 -10.80
C ASN A 80 -8.64 15.12 -10.02
N GLY A 81 -9.22 13.94 -9.95
CA GLY A 81 -8.58 12.87 -9.21
C GLY A 81 -9.46 11.65 -9.05
N ILE A 82 -9.02 10.77 -8.18
CA ILE A 82 -9.72 9.54 -7.85
C ILE A 82 -10.07 9.58 -6.36
N GLN A 83 -11.35 9.54 -6.06
CA GLN A 83 -11.84 9.49 -4.69
C GLN A 83 -12.05 8.05 -4.25
N PHE A 84 -11.55 7.74 -3.07
CA PHE A 84 -11.76 6.51 -2.35
C PHE A 84 -12.59 6.79 -1.11
N ARG A 85 -13.74 6.13 -0.98
CA ARG A 85 -14.57 6.20 0.21
C ARG A 85 -14.43 4.92 1.01
N HIS A 86 -14.02 5.04 2.27
CA HIS A 86 -13.99 3.93 3.19
C HIS A 86 -15.44 3.54 3.56
N THR A 87 -15.87 2.33 3.20
CA THR A 87 -17.25 1.89 3.37
C THR A 87 -17.45 0.94 4.54
N GLY A 88 -16.37 0.43 5.11
CA GLY A 88 -16.41 -0.46 6.28
C GLY A 88 -15.09 -1.17 6.53
N GLY A 89 -15.00 -1.78 7.68
CA GLY A 89 -13.80 -2.46 8.16
C GLY A 89 -13.07 -1.69 9.26
N ASP A 90 -11.81 -2.02 9.45
CA ASP A 90 -10.96 -1.42 10.47
C ASP A 90 -10.57 0.01 10.07
N THR A 91 -10.31 0.87 11.04
CA THR A 91 -9.71 2.20 10.81
C THR A 91 -8.36 2.08 10.13
N VAL A 92 -8.11 2.94 9.16
CA VAL A 92 -6.87 2.97 8.38
C VAL A 92 -6.26 4.36 8.43
N TYR A 93 -4.94 4.45 8.46
CA TYR A 93 -4.22 5.72 8.45
C TYR A 93 -3.66 6.01 7.06
N LEU A 94 -3.91 7.21 6.52
CA LEU A 94 -3.40 7.60 5.19
C LEU A 94 -1.87 7.54 5.08
N GLU A 95 -1.17 7.78 6.20
CA GLU A 95 0.29 7.69 6.29
C GLU A 95 0.79 6.26 6.05
N ASP A 96 -0.06 5.26 6.34
CA ASP A 96 0.25 3.84 6.20
C ASP A 96 -0.42 3.22 4.97
N ILE A 97 -0.85 4.03 4.01
CA ILE A 97 -1.44 3.56 2.76
C ILE A 97 -0.56 3.91 1.56
N THR A 98 -0.37 2.93 0.69
CA THR A 98 0.08 3.13 -0.70
C THR A 98 -1.06 2.74 -1.63
N VAL A 99 -1.44 3.66 -2.50
CA VAL A 99 -2.38 3.38 -3.59
C VAL A 99 -1.58 3.15 -4.87
N GLN A 100 -1.65 1.95 -5.37
CA GLN A 100 -1.04 1.56 -6.64
C GLN A 100 -2.09 1.65 -7.74
N LEU A 101 -1.80 2.41 -8.77
CA LEU A 101 -2.64 2.57 -9.96
C LEU A 101 -1.92 1.96 -11.16
N LYS A 102 -2.65 1.20 -11.94
CA LYS A 102 -2.12 0.50 -13.11
C LYS A 102 -3.05 0.63 -14.30
N THR A 103 -2.45 0.92 -15.44
CA THR A 103 -3.05 0.87 -16.77
C THR A 103 -2.35 -0.19 -17.62
N ASP A 104 -2.79 -0.39 -18.84
CA ASP A 104 -2.12 -1.30 -19.79
C ASP A 104 -0.66 -0.90 -20.08
N SER A 105 -0.33 0.37 -19.93
CA SER A 105 0.97 0.94 -20.34
C SER A 105 1.88 1.38 -19.20
N ALA A 106 1.35 1.61 -18.01
CA ALA A 106 2.11 2.16 -16.89
C ALA A 106 1.50 1.76 -15.55
N GLU A 107 2.35 1.79 -14.52
CA GLU A 107 1.98 1.53 -13.13
C GLU A 107 2.68 2.55 -12.22
N MET A 108 1.98 3.01 -11.20
CA MET A 108 2.51 3.99 -10.24
C MET A 108 1.96 3.75 -8.85
N GLY A 109 2.84 3.72 -7.85
CA GLY A 109 2.49 3.73 -6.44
C GLY A 109 2.54 5.15 -5.87
N ILE A 110 1.48 5.55 -5.18
CA ILE A 110 1.34 6.84 -4.54
C ILE A 110 1.10 6.61 -3.05
N ASN A 111 1.96 7.14 -2.21
CA ASN A 111 1.84 7.09 -0.75
C ASN A 111 1.88 8.51 -0.16
N PHE A 112 1.72 8.61 1.14
CA PHE A 112 1.68 9.90 1.84
C PHE A 112 2.98 10.71 1.71
N ALA A 113 4.13 10.05 1.58
CA ALA A 113 5.43 10.70 1.38
C ALA A 113 5.67 11.14 -0.07
N THR A 114 4.84 10.67 -1.02
CA THR A 114 4.96 11.03 -2.43
C THR A 114 4.52 12.48 -2.62
N LYS A 115 5.45 13.33 -3.06
CA LYS A 115 5.15 14.74 -3.32
C LYS A 115 4.55 14.93 -4.69
N GLN A 116 3.60 15.85 -4.79
CA GLN A 116 3.00 16.24 -6.06
C GLN A 116 4.01 16.96 -6.96
N GLY A 117 3.83 16.82 -8.26
CA GLY A 117 4.66 17.50 -9.26
C GLY A 117 4.50 19.01 -9.26
N ALA A 118 5.50 19.72 -9.80
CA ALA A 118 5.59 21.17 -9.81
C ALA A 118 4.40 21.87 -10.50
N SER A 119 3.74 21.21 -11.42
CA SER A 119 2.54 21.75 -12.12
C SER A 119 1.40 21.98 -11.14
N ARG A 120 1.24 21.11 -10.16
CA ARG A 120 0.21 21.17 -9.14
C ARG A 120 0.54 22.14 -8.00
N ALA A 121 1.82 22.26 -7.66
CA ALA A 121 2.27 23.17 -6.60
C ALA A 121 1.87 24.64 -6.83
N LYS A 122 1.41 24.98 -8.03
CA LYS A 122 0.87 26.30 -8.37
C LYS A 122 -0.62 26.46 -8.07
N ALA A 123 -1.35 25.38 -7.82
CA ALA A 123 -2.77 25.45 -7.50
C ALA A 123 -3.00 26.11 -6.14
N GLU A 124 -3.84 27.15 -6.08
CA GLU A 124 -4.11 27.91 -4.86
C GLU A 124 -4.68 27.05 -3.72
N THR A 125 -5.48 26.04 -4.07
CA THR A 125 -6.06 25.08 -3.12
C THR A 125 -4.99 24.29 -2.37
N ILE A 126 -3.81 24.10 -2.95
CA ILE A 126 -2.70 23.33 -2.37
C ILE A 126 -1.69 24.23 -1.69
N LYS A 127 -1.59 25.51 -2.07
CA LYS A 127 -0.75 26.48 -1.37
C LYS A 127 -1.14 26.68 0.09
N SER A 128 -2.40 26.41 0.44
CA SER A 128 -2.88 26.48 1.82
C SER A 128 -2.63 25.21 2.62
N MET A 129 -2.16 24.12 1.99
CA MET A 129 -1.82 22.88 2.68
C MET A 129 -0.36 22.92 3.08
N SER A 130 -0.09 22.62 4.34
CA SER A 130 1.27 22.54 4.89
C SER A 130 2.11 21.40 4.27
N HIS A 131 1.47 20.44 3.58
CA HIS A 131 2.12 19.29 2.96
C HIS A 131 1.57 19.06 1.55
N PRO A 132 2.38 19.20 0.48
CA PRO A 132 1.97 18.97 -0.89
C PRO A 132 1.91 17.45 -1.17
N THR A 133 0.97 16.76 -0.54
CA THR A 133 0.76 15.35 -0.77
C THR A 133 -0.34 15.13 -1.81
N TYR A 134 -0.38 13.92 -2.39
CA TYR A 134 -1.47 13.54 -3.29
C TYR A 134 -2.80 13.35 -2.58
N PHE A 135 -2.78 13.05 -1.28
CA PHE A 135 -3.96 12.70 -0.52
C PHE A 135 -4.68 13.95 -0.01
N TYR A 136 -5.94 14.11 -0.38
CA TYR A 136 -6.78 15.22 -0.01
C TYR A 136 -8.05 14.74 0.70
N MET A 137 -8.31 15.26 1.87
CA MET A 137 -9.47 14.98 2.71
C MET A 137 -10.35 16.23 2.96
N GLY A 138 -10.64 17.01 1.91
CA GLY A 138 -11.52 18.17 2.05
C GLY A 138 -10.95 19.33 2.88
N GLY A 139 -9.62 19.45 3.01
CA GLY A 139 -8.97 20.52 3.76
C GLY A 139 -8.80 20.23 5.26
N VAL A 140 -9.02 19.00 5.69
CA VAL A 140 -8.82 18.55 7.07
C VAL A 140 -7.48 17.83 7.14
N GLU A 141 -6.66 18.15 8.13
CA GLU A 141 -5.34 17.52 8.37
C GLU A 141 -5.44 16.15 9.07
N TYR A 142 -6.58 15.48 8.99
CA TYR A 142 -6.71 14.15 9.58
C TYR A 142 -6.14 13.11 8.62
N THR A 143 -5.33 12.21 9.17
CA THR A 143 -4.78 11.07 8.45
C THR A 143 -5.56 9.79 8.73
N GLU A 144 -6.43 9.81 9.73
CA GLU A 144 -7.25 8.69 10.16
C GLU A 144 -8.51 8.58 9.32
N LEU A 145 -8.73 7.41 8.72
CA LEU A 145 -9.89 7.07 7.91
C LEU A 145 -10.78 6.09 8.65
N ASN A 146 -11.95 6.54 9.03
CA ASN A 146 -13.02 5.71 9.58
C ASN A 146 -14.05 5.34 8.51
N ALA A 147 -14.88 4.35 8.78
CA ALA A 147 -15.98 4.02 7.89
C ALA A 147 -16.89 5.24 7.66
N GLY A 148 -17.08 5.61 6.41
CA GLY A 148 -17.80 6.82 6.00
C GLY A 148 -16.90 7.93 5.45
N ASP A 149 -15.63 7.96 5.85
CA ASP A 149 -14.66 8.96 5.39
C ASP A 149 -14.22 8.70 3.95
N SER A 150 -13.69 9.72 3.33
CA SER A 150 -13.16 9.62 1.98
C SER A 150 -11.92 10.48 1.79
N PHE A 151 -11.02 9.99 0.97
CA PHE A 151 -9.87 10.75 0.50
C PHE A 151 -9.83 10.75 -1.01
N THR A 152 -9.19 11.77 -1.57
CA THR A 152 -9.01 11.89 -3.02
C THR A 152 -7.52 11.94 -3.32
N ILE A 153 -7.09 11.16 -4.30
CA ILE A 153 -5.78 11.31 -4.91
C ILE A 153 -5.92 12.34 -6.03
N LEU A 154 -5.34 13.52 -5.80
CA LEU A 154 -5.41 14.63 -6.74
C LEU A 154 -4.39 14.46 -7.86
N ALA A 155 -4.82 14.62 -9.11
CA ALA A 155 -3.93 14.60 -10.26
C ALA A 155 -3.03 15.84 -10.31
N ASP A 156 -1.81 15.69 -10.83
CA ASP A 156 -0.88 16.80 -11.03
C ASP A 156 -1.30 17.69 -12.21
N ASN A 157 -1.85 17.07 -13.23
CA ASN A 157 -2.27 17.76 -14.43
C ASN A 157 -3.46 17.03 -15.09
N TRP A 158 -4.12 17.71 -15.96
CA TRP A 158 -5.20 17.15 -16.79
C TRP A 158 -5.24 17.88 -18.12
N TYR A 159 -5.85 17.27 -19.11
CA TYR A 159 -6.18 17.94 -20.35
C TYR A 159 -7.43 17.36 -21.01
N ASP A 160 -8.09 18.19 -21.78
CA ASP A 160 -9.25 17.85 -22.59
C ASP A 160 -8.93 18.13 -24.07
N SER A 161 -8.64 17.08 -24.81
CA SER A 161 -8.35 17.17 -26.25
C SER A 161 -9.54 16.81 -27.11
N THR A 162 -10.77 16.79 -26.55
CA THR A 162 -11.98 16.45 -27.33
C THR A 162 -12.25 17.45 -28.45
N ALA A 163 -11.86 18.72 -28.26
CA ALA A 163 -11.97 19.78 -29.24
C ALA A 163 -10.75 19.91 -30.17
N ALA A 164 -9.69 19.12 -29.96
CA ALA A 164 -8.49 19.19 -30.79
C ALA A 164 -8.77 18.92 -32.25
N THR A 165 -8.20 19.76 -33.12
CA THR A 165 -8.33 19.67 -34.59
C THR A 165 -7.18 18.91 -35.23
N ASP A 166 -6.03 18.81 -34.52
CA ASP A 166 -4.87 18.07 -34.99
C ASP A 166 -5.15 16.54 -34.94
N PRO A 167 -5.08 15.83 -36.06
CA PRO A 167 -5.30 14.38 -36.10
C PRO A 167 -4.24 13.57 -35.36
N ALA A 168 -3.06 14.14 -35.08
CA ALA A 168 -2.01 13.48 -34.31
C ALA A 168 -2.30 13.46 -32.80
N ILE A 169 -3.22 14.28 -32.33
CA ILE A 169 -3.59 14.35 -30.92
C ILE A 169 -4.63 13.28 -30.59
N VAL A 170 -4.34 12.42 -29.60
CA VAL A 170 -5.29 11.42 -29.10
C VAL A 170 -6.43 12.17 -28.40
N LYS A 171 -7.64 12.06 -28.96
CA LYS A 171 -8.83 12.72 -28.43
C LYS A 171 -9.28 12.08 -27.12
N GLY A 172 -9.69 12.92 -26.19
CA GLY A 172 -10.24 12.47 -24.91
C GLY A 172 -9.94 13.42 -23.77
N ARG A 173 -10.37 12.99 -22.60
CA ARG A 173 -10.07 13.64 -21.33
C ARG A 173 -9.12 12.77 -20.54
N PHE A 174 -8.10 13.39 -19.96
CA PHE A 174 -7.02 12.70 -19.30
C PHE A 174 -6.69 13.37 -17.98
N ILE A 175 -6.28 12.55 -16.99
CA ILE A 175 -5.61 13.03 -15.79
C ILE A 175 -4.22 12.42 -15.71
N ILE A 176 -3.27 13.17 -15.17
CA ILE A 176 -1.86 12.80 -15.14
C ILE A 176 -1.36 12.87 -13.71
N PHE A 177 -0.66 11.82 -13.31
CA PHE A 177 0.11 11.76 -12.08
C PHE A 177 1.59 11.73 -12.45
N GLN A 178 2.34 12.70 -11.95
CA GLN A 178 3.79 12.83 -12.18
C GLN A 178 4.44 13.37 -10.92
N PRO A 179 4.80 12.48 -9.97
CA PRO A 179 5.45 12.88 -8.72
C PRO A 179 6.70 13.72 -8.93
N GLU A 180 7.01 14.57 -7.95
CA GLU A 180 8.22 15.38 -7.93
C GLU A 180 9.45 14.48 -8.06
N GLY A 181 10.37 14.86 -8.93
CA GLY A 181 11.60 14.08 -9.20
C GLY A 181 11.40 12.82 -10.04
N SER A 182 10.16 12.47 -10.41
CA SER A 182 9.91 11.34 -11.31
C SER A 182 10.06 11.73 -12.77
N THR A 183 10.74 10.89 -13.55
CA THR A 183 10.77 10.99 -15.01
C THR A 183 9.58 10.31 -15.67
N GLY A 184 8.93 9.40 -14.95
CA GLY A 184 7.74 8.69 -15.40
C GLY A 184 6.46 9.43 -15.04
N LYS A 185 5.46 9.31 -15.90
CA LYS A 185 4.12 9.79 -15.66
C LYS A 185 3.09 8.68 -15.86
N LEU A 186 2.06 8.67 -15.04
CA LEU A 186 0.89 7.84 -15.24
C LEU A 186 -0.22 8.67 -15.86
N VAL A 187 -0.69 8.28 -17.03
CA VAL A 187 -1.77 8.96 -17.76
C VAL A 187 -3.00 8.08 -17.73
N LEU A 188 -4.07 8.60 -17.16
CA LEU A 188 -5.37 7.92 -17.11
C LEU A 188 -6.33 8.62 -18.06
N GLN A 189 -6.95 7.84 -18.95
CA GLN A 189 -7.91 8.34 -19.93
C GLN A 189 -9.34 8.06 -19.50
N LYS A 190 -10.21 9.05 -19.63
CA LYS A 190 -11.65 8.88 -19.38
C LYS A 190 -12.24 7.79 -20.28
N GLY A 191 -13.03 6.91 -19.69
CA GLY A 191 -13.64 5.76 -20.37
C GLY A 191 -12.72 4.54 -20.46
N LYS A 192 -11.51 4.58 -19.90
CA LYS A 192 -10.60 3.44 -19.82
C LYS A 192 -10.62 2.82 -18.44
N GLU A 193 -10.41 1.52 -18.41
CA GLU A 193 -10.28 0.76 -17.16
C GLU A 193 -8.93 1.03 -16.51
N VAL A 194 -8.97 1.20 -15.19
CA VAL A 194 -7.80 1.36 -14.33
C VAL A 194 -7.88 0.32 -13.23
N THR A 195 -6.83 -0.45 -13.04
CA THR A 195 -6.68 -1.33 -11.89
C THR A 195 -6.07 -0.55 -10.73
N TYR A 196 -6.58 -0.76 -9.52
CA TYR A 196 -6.01 -0.20 -8.32
C TYR A 196 -5.75 -1.27 -7.26
N SER A 197 -4.76 -1.01 -6.41
CA SER A 197 -4.51 -1.76 -5.19
C SER A 197 -4.26 -0.78 -4.05
N ILE A 198 -4.91 -1.00 -2.93
CA ILE A 198 -4.65 -0.28 -1.68
C ILE A 198 -3.83 -1.21 -0.81
N ILE A 199 -2.64 -0.77 -0.46
CA ILE A 199 -1.61 -1.57 0.21
C ILE A 199 -1.28 -0.89 1.53
N LYS A 200 -1.21 -1.65 2.61
CA LYS A 200 -0.67 -1.18 3.89
C LYS A 200 0.84 -1.05 3.76
N THR A 201 1.35 0.18 3.85
CA THR A 201 2.76 0.48 3.56
C THR A 201 3.71 -0.19 4.54
N SER A 202 3.33 -0.28 5.81
CA SER A 202 4.15 -0.86 6.88
C SER A 202 4.36 -2.36 6.75
N THR A 203 3.37 -3.10 6.26
CA THR A 203 3.40 -4.58 6.16
C THR A 203 3.49 -5.09 4.72
N GLY A 204 3.12 -4.29 3.74
CA GLY A 204 2.99 -4.70 2.34
C GLY A 204 1.69 -5.46 2.04
N ASP A 205 0.79 -5.59 3.01
CA ASP A 205 -0.47 -6.30 2.84
C ASP A 205 -1.40 -5.55 1.90
N VAL A 206 -2.01 -6.28 0.98
CA VAL A 206 -3.04 -5.72 0.10
C VAL A 206 -4.37 -5.68 0.85
N LEU A 207 -4.82 -4.48 1.21
CA LEU A 207 -6.11 -4.26 1.86
C LEU A 207 -7.26 -4.47 0.87
N GLN A 208 -7.10 -3.96 -0.33
CA GLN A 208 -8.09 -4.11 -1.40
C GLN A 208 -7.45 -4.00 -2.78
N ARG A 209 -8.02 -4.73 -3.73
CA ARG A 209 -7.73 -4.61 -5.16
C ARG A 209 -9.04 -4.56 -5.94
N GLY A 210 -9.04 -3.79 -7.01
CA GLY A 210 -10.20 -3.72 -7.89
C GLY A 210 -9.90 -2.96 -9.18
N THR A 211 -10.94 -2.77 -9.98
CA THR A 211 -10.89 -1.96 -11.19
C THR A 211 -11.99 -0.91 -11.18
N PHE A 212 -11.79 0.16 -11.88
CA PHE A 212 -12.81 1.18 -12.15
C PHE A 212 -12.61 1.76 -13.54
N ILE A 213 -13.64 2.37 -14.06
CA ILE A 213 -13.57 3.16 -15.31
C ILE A 213 -13.49 4.64 -14.92
N LEU A 214 -12.48 5.34 -15.45
CA LEU A 214 -12.28 6.76 -15.20
C LEU A 214 -13.34 7.63 -15.89
#